data_e900a194a66a7d18218e76800d7711a9
#
_entry.id   e900a194a66a7d18218e76800d7711a9
#
_cell.length_a   1.000
_cell.length_b   1.000
_cell.length_c   1.000
_cell.angle_alpha   90.00
_cell.angle_beta   90.00
_cell.angle_gamma   90.00
#
_symmetry.space_group_name_H-M   'P 1'
#
loop_
_entity.id
_entity.type
_entity.pdbx_description
1 polymer ?
#
loop_
_entity_poly.entity_id
_entity_poly.type
_entity_poly.pdbx_seq_one_letter_code
_entity_poly.pdbx_strand_id
1 'polypeptide(L)'
;MKLLRVAVLPLAFLATASVASEYDAAMKDYLDGSIRTWANDPILVGAINAANADRAGFDQAKIDSLDTAWRAEVGQTDTPTINPIIANAAADFLRAQIDASGGKITEVFITDNVGLNVAVSAPTSDMWQGDEEKFTSVFPAGPDAVLFGEIELDESTQTYQGQISIPVTDPATSQVIGTMTIGVNAEALM
;
A
#
# COMPACT_ATOMS: atom_id res chain seq x y z
N MET A 1 61.52 17.80 -19.10
CA MET A 1 60.08 17.82 -19.00
C MET A 1 59.65 16.59 -18.21
N LYS A 2 59.25 16.76 -16.92
CA LYS A 2 58.75 15.66 -16.07
C LYS A 2 57.21 15.67 -16.12
N LEU A 3 56.63 14.63 -16.67
CA LEU A 3 55.19 14.43 -16.69
C LEU A 3 54.73 13.98 -15.30
N LEU A 4 53.90 14.81 -14.66
CA LEU A 4 53.21 14.51 -13.41
C LEU A 4 51.98 13.67 -13.74
N ARG A 5 51.95 12.39 -13.34
CA ARG A 5 50.77 11.53 -13.46
C ARG A 5 49.89 11.76 -12.22
N VAL A 6 48.74 12.37 -12.43
CA VAL A 6 47.70 12.49 -11.41
C VAL A 6 46.91 11.17 -11.42
N ALA A 7 46.99 10.42 -10.34
CA ALA A 7 46.16 9.26 -10.10
C ALA A 7 44.80 9.72 -9.50
N VAL A 8 43.73 9.56 -10.25
CA VAL A 8 42.36 9.76 -9.76
C VAL A 8 41.92 8.46 -9.12
N LEU A 9 41.72 8.45 -7.80
CA LEU A 9 41.12 7.35 -7.09
C LEU A 9 39.58 7.41 -7.32
N PRO A 10 38.94 6.30 -7.69
CA PRO A 10 37.47 6.24 -7.69
C PRO A 10 36.98 6.16 -6.24
N LEU A 11 36.19 7.15 -5.83
CA LEU A 11 35.47 7.14 -4.55
C LEU A 11 34.33 6.15 -4.66
N ALA A 12 34.38 5.09 -3.88
CA ALA A 12 33.39 4.01 -3.91
C ALA A 12 32.06 4.46 -3.26
N PHE A 13 30.98 4.48 -4.05
CA PHE A 13 29.60 4.51 -3.58
C PHE A 13 29.20 3.08 -3.16
N LEU A 14 29.44 2.71 -1.91
CA LEU A 14 29.09 1.39 -1.36
C LEU A 14 28.11 1.44 -0.18
N ALA A 15 27.59 2.62 0.20
CA ALA A 15 26.78 2.75 1.43
C ALA A 15 25.25 2.62 1.21
N THR A 16 24.74 2.89 0.03
CA THR A 16 23.26 2.96 -0.19
C THR A 16 22.60 1.59 -0.35
N ALA A 17 23.27 0.61 -0.93
CA ALA A 17 22.68 -0.73 -1.12
C ALA A 17 22.53 -1.54 0.18
N SER A 18 23.32 -1.24 1.22
CA SER A 18 23.27 -1.96 2.51
C SER A 18 22.05 -1.55 3.35
N VAL A 19 21.70 -0.27 3.35
CA VAL A 19 20.58 0.26 4.16
C VAL A 19 19.24 -0.15 3.57
N ALA A 20 19.05 -0.05 2.25
CA ALA A 20 17.83 -0.51 1.58
C ALA A 20 17.55 -2.00 1.86
N SER A 21 18.57 -2.87 1.80
CA SER A 21 18.42 -4.30 2.06
C SER A 21 18.08 -4.61 3.54
N GLU A 22 18.42 -3.75 4.47
CA GLU A 22 18.11 -3.90 5.89
C GLU A 22 16.65 -3.57 6.17
N TYR A 23 16.13 -2.49 5.59
CA TYR A 23 14.70 -2.15 5.67
C TYR A 23 13.81 -3.19 4.97
N ASP A 24 14.21 -3.70 3.79
CA ASP A 24 13.48 -4.76 3.10
C ASP A 24 13.37 -6.02 3.96
N ALA A 25 14.43 -6.39 4.66
CA ALA A 25 14.41 -7.52 5.57
C ALA A 25 13.45 -7.27 6.76
N ALA A 26 13.49 -6.09 7.37
CA ALA A 26 12.59 -5.72 8.46
C ALA A 26 11.12 -5.67 8.02
N MET A 27 10.83 -5.10 6.85
CA MET A 27 9.48 -5.10 6.26
C MET A 27 8.99 -6.53 6.00
N LYS A 28 9.87 -7.40 5.47
CA LYS A 28 9.53 -8.80 5.24
C LYS A 28 9.22 -9.54 6.53
N ASP A 29 10.05 -9.38 7.56
CA ASP A 29 9.84 -10.02 8.85
C ASP A 29 8.54 -9.53 9.51
N TYR A 30 8.22 -8.24 9.37
CA TYR A 30 6.97 -7.68 9.88
C TYR A 30 5.75 -8.17 9.08
N LEU A 31 5.87 -8.27 7.75
CA LEU A 31 4.85 -8.86 6.90
C LEU A 31 4.52 -10.29 7.34
N ASP A 32 5.54 -11.14 7.47
CA ASP A 32 5.36 -12.56 7.76
C ASP A 32 4.94 -12.80 9.22
N GLY A 33 5.46 -12.03 10.16
CA GLY A 33 5.18 -12.19 11.60
C GLY A 33 3.89 -11.52 12.08
N SER A 34 3.39 -10.53 11.36
CA SER A 34 2.23 -9.73 11.82
C SER A 34 1.15 -9.59 10.74
N ILE A 35 1.45 -8.93 9.62
CA ILE A 35 0.44 -8.51 8.63
C ILE A 35 -0.32 -9.73 8.06
N ARG A 36 0.37 -10.81 7.69
CA ARG A 36 -0.27 -12.01 7.11
C ARG A 36 -1.27 -12.69 8.06
N THR A 37 -1.19 -12.44 9.36
CA THR A 37 -2.11 -13.04 10.34
C THR A 37 -3.54 -12.50 10.20
N TRP A 38 -3.72 -11.31 9.62
CA TRP A 38 -5.01 -10.64 9.47
C TRP A 38 -5.31 -10.16 8.04
N ALA A 39 -4.36 -10.24 7.11
CA ALA A 39 -4.51 -9.72 5.73
C ALA A 39 -5.71 -10.33 4.97
N ASN A 40 -6.09 -11.56 5.27
CA ASN A 40 -7.24 -12.25 4.69
C ASN A 40 -8.39 -12.43 5.71
N ASP A 41 -8.54 -11.49 6.65
CA ASP A 41 -9.66 -11.52 7.60
C ASP A 41 -11.01 -11.52 6.84
N PRO A 42 -11.99 -12.31 7.29
CA PRO A 42 -13.30 -12.41 6.62
C PRO A 42 -13.99 -11.07 6.40
N ILE A 43 -13.75 -10.06 7.25
CA ILE A 43 -14.34 -8.72 7.10
C ILE A 43 -13.76 -8.01 5.86
N LEU A 44 -12.47 -8.16 5.61
CA LEU A 44 -11.78 -7.57 4.44
C LEU A 44 -12.17 -8.31 3.16
N VAL A 45 -12.10 -9.65 3.19
CA VAL A 45 -12.50 -10.51 2.07
C VAL A 45 -13.95 -10.27 1.68
N GLY A 46 -14.85 -10.16 2.66
CA GLY A 46 -16.27 -9.88 2.42
C GLY A 46 -16.50 -8.50 1.77
N ALA A 47 -15.78 -7.48 2.23
CA ALA A 47 -15.88 -6.13 1.67
C ALA A 47 -15.37 -6.07 0.22
N ILE A 48 -14.25 -6.72 -0.08
CA ILE A 48 -13.70 -6.76 -1.44
C ILE A 48 -14.64 -7.55 -2.37
N ASN A 49 -15.14 -8.71 -1.95
CA ASN A 49 -16.08 -9.50 -2.75
C ASN A 49 -17.36 -8.73 -3.07
N ALA A 50 -17.90 -7.99 -2.10
CA ALA A 50 -19.07 -7.14 -2.32
C ALA A 50 -18.76 -6.02 -3.33
N ALA A 51 -17.63 -5.34 -3.18
CA ALA A 51 -17.20 -4.30 -4.11
C ALA A 51 -16.97 -4.85 -5.53
N ASN A 52 -16.34 -6.00 -5.67
CA ASN A 52 -16.16 -6.69 -6.95
C ASN A 52 -17.51 -7.01 -7.65
N ALA A 53 -18.50 -7.44 -6.87
CA ALA A 53 -19.84 -7.73 -7.40
C ALA A 53 -20.56 -6.44 -7.84
N ASP A 54 -20.52 -5.40 -7.03
CA ASP A 54 -21.19 -4.11 -7.30
C ASP A 54 -20.57 -3.38 -8.50
N ARG A 55 -19.28 -3.54 -8.71
CA ARG A 55 -18.47 -2.84 -9.71
C ARG A 55 -18.15 -3.67 -10.97
N ALA A 56 -18.72 -4.88 -11.08
CA ALA A 56 -18.42 -5.85 -12.14
C ALA A 56 -18.63 -5.32 -13.58
N GLY A 57 -19.36 -4.24 -13.77
CA GLY A 57 -19.63 -3.64 -15.08
C GLY A 57 -18.95 -2.28 -15.29
N PHE A 58 -18.06 -1.86 -14.40
CA PHE A 58 -17.42 -0.56 -14.51
C PHE A 58 -16.42 -0.57 -15.68
N ASP A 59 -16.58 0.40 -16.57
CA ASP A 59 -15.60 0.73 -17.59
C ASP A 59 -14.61 1.81 -17.08
N GLN A 60 -13.56 2.06 -17.86
CA GLN A 60 -12.56 3.05 -17.49
C GLN A 60 -13.16 4.45 -17.27
N ALA A 61 -14.17 4.85 -18.06
CA ALA A 61 -14.81 6.16 -17.91
C ALA A 61 -15.50 6.29 -16.53
N LYS A 62 -16.11 5.21 -16.04
CA LYS A 62 -16.71 5.17 -14.70
C LYS A 62 -15.66 5.23 -13.60
N ILE A 63 -14.54 4.50 -13.76
CA ILE A 63 -13.39 4.54 -12.86
C ILE A 63 -12.83 5.95 -12.78
N ASP A 64 -12.53 6.57 -13.91
CA ASP A 64 -11.99 7.94 -13.99
C ASP A 64 -12.93 8.98 -13.35
N SER A 65 -14.24 8.79 -13.51
CA SER A 65 -15.24 9.66 -12.89
C SER A 65 -15.24 9.57 -11.36
N LEU A 66 -15.11 8.36 -10.82
CA LEU A 66 -15.01 8.16 -9.37
C LEU A 66 -13.71 8.72 -8.79
N ASP A 67 -12.60 8.51 -9.49
CA ASP A 67 -11.31 9.04 -9.10
C ASP A 67 -11.27 10.57 -9.12
N THR A 68 -11.86 11.18 -10.14
CA THR A 68 -12.01 12.65 -10.23
C THR A 68 -12.85 13.20 -9.09
N ALA A 69 -13.96 12.53 -8.75
CA ALA A 69 -14.82 12.95 -7.64
C ALA A 69 -14.07 12.84 -6.31
N TRP A 70 -13.38 11.74 -6.08
CA TRP A 70 -12.56 11.52 -4.88
C TRP A 70 -11.53 12.63 -4.68
N ARG A 71 -10.71 12.89 -5.73
CA ARG A 71 -9.67 13.94 -5.69
C ARG A 71 -10.24 15.32 -5.39
N ALA A 72 -11.45 15.63 -5.89
CA ALA A 72 -12.14 16.88 -5.60
C ALA A 72 -12.63 16.99 -4.15
N GLU A 73 -12.88 15.85 -3.49
CA GLU A 73 -13.39 15.79 -2.12
C GLU A 73 -12.25 15.76 -1.06
N VAL A 74 -11.03 15.42 -1.44
CA VAL A 74 -9.88 15.38 -0.49
C VAL A 74 -9.72 16.75 0.17
N GLY A 75 -9.76 16.76 1.51
CA GLY A 75 -9.68 17.96 2.33
C GLY A 75 -10.97 18.79 2.41
N GLN A 76 -12.07 18.34 1.79
CA GLN A 76 -13.38 18.98 1.92
C GLN A 76 -14.18 18.44 3.10
N THR A 77 -15.23 19.17 3.50
CA THR A 77 -16.15 18.75 4.58
C THR A 77 -17.27 17.83 4.06
N ASP A 78 -17.69 18.05 2.80
CA ASP A 78 -18.70 17.24 2.13
C ASP A 78 -17.98 16.24 1.20
N THR A 79 -18.03 14.97 1.55
CA THR A 79 -17.23 13.91 0.93
C THR A 79 -18.07 12.68 0.62
N PRO A 80 -19.11 12.80 -0.25
CA PRO A 80 -20.02 11.71 -0.55
C PRO A 80 -19.36 10.48 -1.21
N THR A 81 -18.25 10.67 -1.93
CA THR A 81 -17.47 9.57 -2.53
C THR A 81 -16.54 8.92 -1.50
N ILE A 82 -15.88 9.73 -0.67
CA ILE A 82 -14.93 9.26 0.34
C ILE A 82 -15.63 8.59 1.52
N ASN A 83 -16.71 9.20 2.03
CA ASN A 83 -17.37 8.73 3.25
C ASN A 83 -17.73 7.23 3.27
N PRO A 84 -18.29 6.63 2.21
CA PRO A 84 -18.60 5.20 2.22
C PRO A 84 -17.37 4.29 2.33
N ILE A 85 -16.22 4.79 1.93
CA ILE A 85 -14.96 4.03 1.89
C ILE A 85 -14.17 4.15 3.20
N ILE A 86 -14.30 5.28 3.91
CA ILE A 86 -13.64 5.48 5.21
C ILE A 86 -14.54 5.09 6.40
N ALA A 87 -15.86 5.03 6.22
CA ALA A 87 -16.84 4.81 7.29
C ALA A 87 -17.56 3.47 7.12
N ASN A 88 -16.82 2.40 6.84
CA ASN A 88 -17.33 1.04 6.78
C ASN A 88 -16.58 0.11 7.75
N ALA A 89 -17.13 -1.08 8.00
CA ALA A 89 -16.59 -2.02 8.96
C ALA A 89 -15.16 -2.51 8.61
N ALA A 90 -14.82 -2.60 7.32
CA ALA A 90 -13.47 -2.95 6.90
C ALA A 90 -12.49 -1.82 7.22
N ALA A 91 -12.86 -0.56 7.00
CA ALA A 91 -12.03 0.59 7.36
C ALA A 91 -11.84 0.71 8.89
N ASP A 92 -12.88 0.40 9.69
CA ASP A 92 -12.76 0.33 11.16
C ASP A 92 -11.77 -0.77 11.58
N PHE A 93 -11.85 -1.93 10.93
CA PHE A 93 -10.90 -3.03 11.15
C PHE A 93 -9.46 -2.61 10.83
N LEU A 94 -9.22 -1.94 9.68
CA LEU A 94 -7.90 -1.46 9.31
C LEU A 94 -7.33 -0.47 10.33
N ARG A 95 -8.15 0.47 10.81
CA ARG A 95 -7.75 1.40 11.89
C ARG A 95 -7.37 0.69 13.17
N ALA A 96 -8.12 -0.35 13.55
CA ALA A 96 -7.78 -1.16 14.72
C ALA A 96 -6.43 -1.87 14.57
N GLN A 97 -6.03 -2.29 13.35
CA GLN A 97 -4.69 -2.85 13.10
C GLN A 97 -3.60 -1.78 13.25
N ILE A 98 -3.84 -0.56 12.79
CA ILE A 98 -2.92 0.56 12.99
C ILE A 98 -2.72 0.82 14.50
N ASP A 99 -3.81 0.94 15.25
CA ASP A 99 -3.76 1.17 16.70
C ASP A 99 -2.99 0.05 17.43
N ALA A 100 -3.21 -1.20 17.04
CA ALA A 100 -2.55 -2.37 17.62
C ALA A 100 -1.06 -2.48 17.24
N SER A 101 -0.62 -1.82 16.16
CA SER A 101 0.74 -1.91 15.64
C SER A 101 1.80 -1.25 16.52
N GLY A 102 1.39 -0.39 17.45
CA GLY A 102 2.31 0.38 18.31
C GLY A 102 3.15 1.39 17.52
N GLY A 103 2.59 1.96 16.44
CA GLY A 103 3.24 2.97 15.59
C GLY A 103 4.07 2.40 14.43
N LYS A 104 4.01 1.10 14.19
CA LYS A 104 4.70 0.46 13.06
C LYS A 104 3.94 0.63 11.74
N ILE A 105 2.61 0.68 11.79
CA ILE A 105 1.77 0.93 10.62
C ILE A 105 1.32 2.39 10.63
N THR A 106 1.44 3.07 9.51
CA THR A 106 1.06 4.48 9.33
C THR A 106 -0.25 4.62 8.59
N GLU A 107 -0.51 3.75 7.61
CA GLU A 107 -1.74 3.69 6.84
C GLU A 107 -2.02 2.28 6.37
N VAL A 108 -3.27 1.98 6.08
CA VAL A 108 -3.67 0.75 5.36
C VAL A 108 -4.87 1.04 4.48
N PHE A 109 -4.83 0.50 3.27
CA PHE A 109 -6.00 0.46 2.40
C PHE A 109 -6.07 -0.85 1.61
N ILE A 110 -7.29 -1.20 1.19
CA ILE A 110 -7.57 -2.35 0.35
C ILE A 110 -8.32 -1.91 -0.91
N THR A 111 -8.02 -2.58 -2.01
CA THR A 111 -8.65 -2.34 -3.31
C THR A 111 -9.43 -3.55 -3.78
N ASP A 112 -10.32 -3.34 -4.72
CA ASP A 112 -10.98 -4.40 -5.49
C ASP A 112 -10.09 -4.91 -6.65
N ASN A 113 -10.68 -5.76 -7.50
CA ASN A 113 -9.99 -6.39 -8.62
C ASN A 113 -9.68 -5.45 -9.82
N VAL A 114 -10.14 -4.20 -9.77
CA VAL A 114 -9.79 -3.16 -10.76
C VAL A 114 -8.96 -2.03 -10.15
N GLY A 115 -8.59 -2.16 -8.86
CA GLY A 115 -7.75 -1.20 -8.16
C GLY A 115 -8.48 -0.02 -7.54
N LEU A 116 -9.83 -0.03 -7.46
CA LEU A 116 -10.57 0.99 -6.73
C LEU A 116 -10.56 0.71 -5.23
N ASN A 117 -10.36 1.74 -4.41
CA ASN A 117 -10.42 1.64 -2.96
C ASN A 117 -11.76 1.05 -2.48
N VAL A 118 -11.69 0.10 -1.55
CA VAL A 118 -12.83 -0.55 -0.89
C VAL A 118 -12.95 -0.11 0.56
N ALA A 119 -11.83 -0.03 1.24
CA ALA A 119 -11.72 0.52 2.59
C ALA A 119 -10.32 1.13 2.76
N VAL A 120 -10.28 2.27 3.43
CA VAL A 120 -9.05 3.00 3.74
C VAL A 120 -9.05 3.44 5.20
N SER A 121 -7.90 3.42 5.85
CA SER A 121 -7.76 3.91 7.23
C SER A 121 -7.91 5.43 7.32
N ALA A 122 -7.42 6.14 6.31
CA ALA A 122 -7.56 7.57 6.07
C ALA A 122 -7.68 7.82 4.55
N PRO A 123 -8.24 8.95 4.10
CA PRO A 123 -8.35 9.24 2.68
C PRO A 123 -7.00 9.24 1.98
N THR A 124 -6.87 8.44 0.92
CA THR A 124 -5.75 8.45 -0.03
C THR A 124 -5.84 9.66 -0.96
N SER A 125 -4.77 9.97 -1.69
CA SER A 125 -4.74 11.05 -2.70
C SER A 125 -5.80 10.87 -3.80
N ASP A 126 -6.11 9.62 -4.13
CA ASP A 126 -6.99 9.18 -5.20
C ASP A 126 -7.77 7.92 -4.82
N MET A 127 -8.83 7.63 -5.58
CA MET A 127 -9.64 6.44 -5.39
C MET A 127 -9.08 5.24 -6.16
N TRP A 128 -8.47 5.51 -7.32
CA TRP A 128 -8.02 4.45 -8.22
C TRP A 128 -6.51 4.24 -8.11
N GLN A 129 -6.13 3.06 -7.67
CA GLN A 129 -4.76 2.61 -7.51
C GLN A 129 -4.33 1.65 -8.64
N GLY A 130 -5.24 1.42 -9.62
CA GLY A 130 -5.07 0.38 -10.62
C GLY A 130 -4.02 0.67 -11.69
N ASP A 131 -3.53 1.90 -11.79
CA ASP A 131 -2.42 2.32 -12.65
C ASP A 131 -1.07 2.40 -11.91
N GLU A 132 -1.07 2.20 -10.59
CA GLU A 132 0.12 2.28 -9.78
C GLU A 132 0.82 0.93 -9.61
N GLU A 133 2.14 0.97 -9.39
CA GLU A 133 2.97 -0.24 -9.26
C GLU A 133 2.50 -1.16 -8.13
N LYS A 134 2.05 -0.58 -7.00
CA LYS A 134 1.50 -1.33 -5.86
C LYS A 134 0.30 -2.21 -6.19
N PHE A 135 -0.41 -1.93 -7.30
CA PHE A 135 -1.48 -2.78 -7.83
C PHE A 135 -1.00 -3.60 -9.03
N THR A 136 -0.40 -2.97 -10.03
CA THR A 136 -0.05 -3.60 -11.31
C THR A 136 1.02 -4.67 -11.21
N SER A 137 1.91 -4.58 -10.22
CA SER A 137 2.94 -5.58 -9.94
C SER A 137 2.49 -6.67 -8.95
N VAL A 138 1.37 -6.46 -8.23
CA VAL A 138 0.92 -7.36 -7.17
C VAL A 138 -0.29 -8.17 -7.60
N PHE A 139 -1.37 -7.52 -8.05
CA PHE A 139 -2.62 -8.19 -8.37
C PHE A 139 -2.49 -9.31 -9.41
N PRO A 140 -1.83 -9.11 -10.57
CA PRO A 140 -1.71 -10.14 -11.61
C PRO A 140 -0.64 -11.20 -11.31
N ALA A 141 0.24 -10.95 -10.34
CA ALA A 141 1.37 -11.86 -10.06
C ALA A 141 1.00 -13.07 -9.18
N GLY A 142 -0.23 -13.08 -8.65
CA GLY A 142 -0.75 -14.22 -7.91
C GLY A 142 -0.63 -14.08 -6.38
N PRO A 143 -1.05 -15.13 -5.62
CA PRO A 143 -1.28 -15.02 -4.17
C PRO A 143 -0.01 -14.83 -3.33
N ASP A 144 1.14 -15.15 -3.87
CA ASP A 144 2.43 -15.04 -3.17
C ASP A 144 3.19 -13.75 -3.50
N ALA A 145 2.60 -12.87 -4.32
CA ALA A 145 3.23 -11.61 -4.70
C ALA A 145 3.45 -10.70 -3.49
N VAL A 146 4.55 -9.99 -3.50
CA VAL A 146 4.88 -8.94 -2.52
C VAL A 146 5.65 -7.85 -3.25
N LEU A 147 5.28 -6.61 -3.02
CA LEU A 147 6.06 -5.44 -3.40
C LEU A 147 6.46 -4.69 -2.13
N PHE A 148 7.75 -4.46 -1.95
CA PHE A 148 8.27 -3.50 -0.99
C PHE A 148 8.58 -2.21 -1.75
N GLY A 149 7.88 -1.12 -1.39
CA GLY A 149 8.14 0.21 -1.94
C GLY A 149 9.44 0.79 -1.41
N GLU A 150 9.98 1.76 -2.14
CA GLU A 150 11.18 2.49 -1.70
C GLU A 150 10.91 3.19 -0.35
N ILE A 151 11.97 3.28 0.47
CA ILE A 151 11.90 4.01 1.74
C ILE A 151 12.13 5.49 1.45
N GLU A 152 11.13 6.30 1.77
CA GLU A 152 11.14 7.74 1.58
C GLU A 152 10.98 8.48 2.90
N LEU A 153 11.56 9.67 3.01
CA LEU A 153 11.32 10.56 4.14
C LEU A 153 9.96 11.24 3.96
N ASP A 154 9.02 10.94 4.84
CA ASP A 154 7.78 11.71 4.94
C ASP A 154 8.06 13.05 5.64
N GLU A 155 8.03 14.14 4.86
CA GLU A 155 8.33 15.48 5.35
C GLU A 155 7.31 15.97 6.39
N SER A 156 6.08 15.44 6.38
CA SER A 156 5.02 15.84 7.31
C SER A 156 5.22 15.26 8.70
N THR A 157 5.66 14.02 8.80
CA THR A 157 5.92 13.30 10.06
C THR A 157 7.40 13.28 10.44
N GLN A 158 8.31 13.64 9.52
CA GLN A 158 9.77 13.54 9.66
C GLN A 158 10.24 12.12 9.98
N THR A 159 9.55 11.12 9.44
CA THR A 159 9.88 9.69 9.61
C THR A 159 10.14 9.05 8.25
N TYR A 160 11.01 8.04 8.22
CA TYR A 160 11.17 7.21 7.03
C TYR A 160 10.04 6.22 6.92
N GLN A 161 9.33 6.26 5.79
CA GLN A 161 8.20 5.39 5.51
C GLN A 161 8.47 4.53 4.29
N GLY A 162 7.97 3.29 4.34
CA GLY A 162 7.92 2.39 3.21
C GLY A 162 6.51 1.87 3.02
N GLN A 163 6.28 1.19 1.92
CA GLN A 163 5.00 0.52 1.65
C GLN A 163 5.23 -0.97 1.43
N ILE A 164 4.32 -1.79 1.96
CA ILE A 164 4.22 -3.22 1.69
C ILE A 164 2.91 -3.44 0.95
N SER A 165 2.97 -3.96 -0.27
CA SER A 165 1.76 -4.29 -1.03
C SER A 165 1.69 -5.79 -1.30
N ILE A 166 0.53 -6.38 -1.00
CA ILE A 166 0.25 -7.81 -1.11
C ILE A 166 -1.14 -8.04 -1.73
N PRO A 167 -1.35 -9.20 -2.37
CA PRO A 167 -2.69 -9.61 -2.78
C PRO A 167 -3.55 -9.96 -1.56
N VAL A 168 -4.85 -9.68 -1.66
CA VAL A 168 -5.86 -10.26 -0.77
C VAL A 168 -6.49 -11.45 -1.48
N THR A 169 -6.47 -12.60 -0.81
CA THR A 169 -6.94 -13.87 -1.38
C THR A 169 -8.22 -14.31 -0.67
N ASP A 170 -9.23 -14.72 -1.42
CA ASP A 170 -10.40 -15.36 -0.88
C ASP A 170 -10.06 -16.81 -0.48
N PRO A 171 -10.09 -17.16 0.82
CA PRO A 171 -9.72 -18.51 1.27
C PRO A 171 -10.67 -19.60 0.77
N ALA A 172 -11.89 -19.27 0.36
CA ALA A 172 -12.85 -20.24 -0.15
C ALA A 172 -12.55 -20.65 -1.61
N THR A 173 -11.97 -19.74 -2.40
CA THR A 173 -11.72 -19.98 -3.82
C THR A 173 -10.23 -20.05 -4.17
N SER A 174 -9.37 -19.60 -3.25
CA SER A 174 -7.92 -19.39 -3.46
C SER A 174 -7.61 -18.40 -4.59
N GLN A 175 -8.55 -17.53 -4.94
CA GLN A 175 -8.38 -16.50 -5.96
C GLN A 175 -7.91 -15.19 -5.32
N VAL A 176 -7.02 -14.47 -5.99
CA VAL A 176 -6.72 -13.08 -5.66
C VAL A 176 -7.93 -12.24 -6.04
N ILE A 177 -8.49 -11.51 -5.08
CA ILE A 177 -9.71 -10.71 -5.23
C ILE A 177 -9.48 -9.21 -5.20
N GLY A 178 -8.32 -8.76 -4.75
CA GLY A 178 -7.90 -7.38 -4.65
C GLY A 178 -6.50 -7.27 -4.08
N THR A 179 -6.09 -6.08 -3.66
CA THR A 179 -4.79 -5.84 -3.01
C THR A 179 -4.94 -5.12 -1.68
N MET A 180 -3.91 -5.24 -0.86
CA MET A 180 -3.74 -4.47 0.35
C MET A 180 -2.38 -3.76 0.29
N THR A 181 -2.38 -2.47 0.58
CA THR A 181 -1.15 -1.68 0.76
C THR A 181 -1.08 -1.17 2.18
N ILE A 182 0.06 -1.36 2.81
CA ILE A 182 0.35 -0.99 4.19
C ILE A 182 1.52 -0.02 4.19
N GLY A 183 1.30 1.21 4.63
CA GLY A 183 2.36 2.14 4.97
C GLY A 183 2.98 1.76 6.30
N VAL A 184 4.30 1.73 6.36
CA VAL A 184 5.04 1.37 7.56
C VAL A 184 6.06 2.44 7.93
N ASN A 185 6.20 2.69 9.22
CA ASN A 185 7.31 3.47 9.76
C ASN A 185 8.55 2.58 9.77
N ALA A 186 9.47 2.81 8.83
CA ALA A 186 10.64 1.98 8.63
C ALA A 186 11.56 1.97 9.87
N GLU A 187 11.69 3.10 10.56
CA GLU A 187 12.50 3.20 11.78
C GLU A 187 11.90 2.42 12.96
N ALA A 188 10.56 2.32 13.04
CA ALA A 188 9.88 1.57 14.09
C ALA A 188 9.94 0.04 13.87
N LEU A 189 10.35 -0.40 12.68
CA LEU A 189 10.55 -1.81 12.37
C LEU A 189 11.93 -2.33 12.78
N MET A 190 12.91 -1.42 12.90
CA MET A 190 14.30 -1.75 13.28
C MET A 190 14.41 -1.95 14.79
#